data_22ec5aca1dc7faf9892ab23cb2b1d749
#
_entry.id   22ec5aca1dc7faf9892ab23cb2b1d749
#
_cell.length_a   1.000
_cell.length_b   1.000
_cell.length_c   1.000
_cell.angle_alpha   90.00
_cell.angle_beta   90.00
_cell.angle_gamma   90.00
#
_symmetry.space_group_name_H-M   'P 1'
#
loop_
_entity.id
_entity.type
_entity.pdbx_description
1 polymer ?
#
loop_
_entity_poly.entity_id
_entity_poly.type
_entity_poly.pdbx_seq_one_letter_code
_entity_poly.pdbx_strand_id
1 'polypeptide(L)'
;MDLFKKAKQRIFRGYFRLGAHIHVRHWRGHGIHSPFMYGIVRNVFMKSKITGPDTRLYDELRRERIGRKHAVKIQNLYAHCRMESHTLVPGLGSQTRAGRNLCILMPDASAETIVEKVRESAGKDDCLILLAPHRNARMAQQIRTHYPCVSVDRRVMMIYFFNPKLQPQHYRI
;
A
#
# COMPACT_ATOMS: atom_id res chain seq x y z
N MET A 1 -31.92 7.24 5.94
CA MET A 1 -30.82 6.46 6.56
C MET A 1 -29.43 6.83 6.02
N ASP A 2 -29.25 8.02 5.40
CA ASP A 2 -28.02 8.35 4.67
C ASP A 2 -27.25 9.59 5.19
N LEU A 3 -27.91 10.49 5.91
CA LEU A 3 -27.27 11.69 6.45
C LEU A 3 -26.25 11.39 7.56
N PHE A 4 -26.55 10.42 8.43
CA PHE A 4 -25.64 10.03 9.51
C PHE A 4 -24.35 9.35 9.00
N LYS A 5 -24.44 8.56 7.91
CA LYS A 5 -23.24 7.98 7.27
C LYS A 5 -22.37 9.03 6.63
N LYS A 6 -22.97 10.03 5.97
CA LYS A 6 -22.23 11.16 5.35
C LYS A 6 -21.58 12.07 6.39
N ALA A 7 -22.25 12.31 7.53
CA ALA A 7 -21.69 13.06 8.65
C ALA A 7 -20.50 12.35 9.31
N LYS A 8 -20.61 11.03 9.59
CA LYS A 8 -19.50 10.21 10.10
C LYS A 8 -18.29 10.21 9.16
N GLN A 9 -18.52 10.13 7.85
CA GLN A 9 -17.45 10.21 6.86
C GLN A 9 -16.79 11.59 6.78
N ARG A 10 -17.54 12.69 6.98
CA ARG A 10 -16.98 14.05 7.03
C ARG A 10 -16.17 14.28 8.31
N ILE A 11 -16.63 13.81 9.46
CA ILE A 11 -15.91 13.90 10.73
C ILE A 11 -14.62 13.07 10.66
N PHE A 12 -14.67 11.85 10.12
CA PHE A 12 -13.48 11.01 9.94
C PHE A 12 -12.47 11.64 8.96
N ARG A 13 -12.94 12.29 7.89
CA ARG A 13 -12.07 13.08 6.98
C ARG A 13 -11.44 14.29 7.68
N GLY A 14 -12.15 14.92 8.62
CA GLY A 14 -11.65 16.02 9.44
C GLY A 14 -10.53 15.59 10.40
N TYR A 15 -10.71 14.49 11.11
CA TYR A 15 -9.69 13.93 12.00
C TYR A 15 -8.42 13.51 11.25
N PHE A 16 -8.57 12.92 10.06
CA PHE A 16 -7.42 12.59 9.20
C PHE A 16 -6.70 13.84 8.66
N ARG A 17 -7.39 14.96 8.45
CA ARG A 17 -6.76 16.23 8.04
C ARG A 17 -5.94 16.87 9.17
N LEU A 18 -6.43 16.86 10.41
CA LEU A 18 -5.69 17.40 11.56
C LEU A 18 -4.44 16.56 11.90
N GLY A 19 -4.53 15.22 11.86
CA GLY A 19 -3.35 14.36 12.06
C GLY A 19 -2.29 14.49 10.97
N ALA A 20 -2.63 15.09 9.83
CA ALA A 20 -1.72 15.25 8.69
C ALA A 20 -0.71 16.38 8.84
N HIS A 21 -1.02 17.40 9.63
CA HIS A 21 -0.11 18.52 9.83
C HIS A 21 1.09 18.20 10.74
N ILE A 22 0.99 17.14 11.55
CA ILE A 22 2.03 16.78 12.53
C ILE A 22 3.13 15.89 11.93
N HIS A 23 2.92 15.23 10.77
CA HIS A 23 3.84 14.25 10.20
C HIS A 23 4.50 14.65 8.87
N VAL A 24 4.59 15.93 8.57
CA VAL A 24 5.28 16.47 7.37
C VAL A 24 6.80 16.21 7.39
N ARG A 25 7.37 15.78 8.53
CA ARG A 25 8.82 15.59 8.70
C ARG A 25 9.41 14.47 7.85
N HIS A 26 8.65 13.44 7.45
CA HIS A 26 9.21 12.26 6.77
C HIS A 26 8.96 12.19 5.26
N TRP A 27 8.17 13.09 4.68
CA TRP A 27 7.77 12.99 3.29
C TRP A 27 8.91 13.12 2.27
N ARG A 28 10.04 13.73 2.67
CA ARG A 28 11.28 13.83 1.87
C ARG A 28 12.38 12.87 2.32
N GLY A 29 12.08 11.93 3.20
CA GLY A 29 13.05 11.00 3.75
C GLY A 29 13.84 11.53 4.94
N HIS A 30 13.57 12.74 5.42
CA HIS A 30 14.20 13.26 6.64
C HIS A 30 13.78 12.43 7.86
N GLY A 31 14.76 11.96 8.65
CA GLY A 31 14.52 11.10 9.81
C GLY A 31 14.23 9.63 9.50
N ILE A 32 14.38 9.20 8.24
CA ILE A 32 14.32 7.79 7.85
C ILE A 32 15.75 7.23 7.85
N HIS A 33 16.05 6.42 8.86
CA HIS A 33 17.37 5.79 9.01
C HIS A 33 17.51 4.48 8.24
N SER A 34 16.41 3.89 7.77
CA SER A 34 16.44 2.67 6.94
C SER A 34 16.82 3.00 5.50
N PRO A 35 17.96 2.48 4.97
CA PRO A 35 18.33 2.65 3.57
C PRO A 35 17.25 2.15 2.60
N PHE A 36 16.59 1.05 2.95
CA PHE A 36 15.47 0.50 2.18
C PHE A 36 14.33 1.52 2.08
N MET A 37 13.85 2.05 3.21
CA MET A 37 12.77 3.02 3.22
C MET A 37 13.14 4.35 2.59
N TYR A 38 14.38 4.80 2.75
CA TYR A 38 14.87 5.98 2.07
C TYR A 38 14.80 5.80 0.54
N GLY A 39 15.23 4.64 0.04
CA GLY A 39 15.10 4.27 -1.38
C GLY A 39 13.65 4.32 -1.88
N ILE A 40 12.70 3.75 -1.11
CA ILE A 40 11.27 3.80 -1.43
C ILE A 40 10.76 5.24 -1.50
N VAL A 41 11.11 6.08 -0.53
CA VAL A 41 10.66 7.49 -0.54
C VAL A 41 11.19 8.22 -1.77
N ARG A 42 12.47 8.12 -2.05
CA ARG A 42 13.15 8.85 -3.13
C ARG A 42 12.73 8.37 -4.52
N ASN A 43 12.69 7.06 -4.72
CA ASN A 43 12.53 6.47 -6.05
C ASN A 43 11.06 6.12 -6.39
N VAL A 44 10.19 6.04 -5.38
CA VAL A 44 8.77 5.74 -5.59
C VAL A 44 7.91 6.95 -5.24
N PHE A 45 7.94 7.38 -3.98
CA PHE A 45 6.95 8.35 -3.51
C PHE A 45 7.23 9.80 -3.96
N MET A 46 8.46 10.17 -4.22
CA MET A 46 8.79 11.49 -4.76
C MET A 46 8.64 11.59 -6.28
N LYS A 47 8.52 10.48 -7.00
CA LYS A 47 8.37 10.52 -8.46
C LYS A 47 6.92 10.80 -8.85
N SER A 48 6.69 11.70 -9.77
CA SER A 48 5.37 12.07 -10.32
C SER A 48 5.03 11.35 -11.63
N LYS A 49 6.04 10.72 -12.25
CA LYS A 49 5.94 9.96 -13.51
C LYS A 49 6.39 8.52 -13.28
N ILE A 50 6.00 7.62 -14.18
CA ILE A 50 6.50 6.25 -14.22
C ILE A 50 7.99 6.30 -14.56
N THR A 51 8.82 5.52 -13.86
CA THR A 51 10.28 5.53 -13.96
C THR A 51 10.85 4.39 -14.79
N GLY A 52 10.06 3.39 -15.14
CA GLY A 52 10.45 2.25 -15.96
C GLY A 52 9.72 2.19 -17.30
N PRO A 53 10.14 1.31 -18.21
CA PRO A 53 9.50 1.12 -19.52
C PRO A 53 8.18 0.34 -19.43
N ASP A 54 7.99 -0.49 -18.40
CA ASP A 54 6.78 -1.29 -18.22
C ASP A 54 5.67 -0.44 -17.59
N THR A 55 4.50 -0.42 -18.22
CA THR A 55 3.30 0.30 -17.77
C THR A 55 2.10 -0.61 -17.53
N ARG A 56 2.23 -1.93 -17.70
CA ARG A 56 1.10 -2.87 -17.67
C ARG A 56 0.29 -2.77 -16.40
N LEU A 57 0.95 -2.82 -15.24
CA LEU A 57 0.26 -2.68 -13.95
C LEU A 57 -0.41 -1.31 -13.81
N TYR A 58 0.24 -0.23 -14.28
CA TYR A 58 -0.38 1.10 -14.28
C TYR A 58 -1.67 1.11 -15.10
N ASP A 59 -1.67 0.52 -16.30
CA ASP A 59 -2.83 0.51 -17.18
C ASP A 59 -3.98 -0.33 -16.58
N GLU A 60 -3.67 -1.47 -15.94
CA GLU A 60 -4.64 -2.26 -15.19
C GLU A 60 -5.27 -1.47 -14.04
N LEU A 61 -4.45 -0.81 -13.22
CA LEU A 61 -4.93 0.04 -12.12
C LEU A 61 -5.81 1.19 -12.62
N ARG A 62 -5.52 1.73 -13.81
CA ARG A 62 -6.32 2.79 -14.42
C ARG A 62 -7.68 2.26 -14.91
N ARG A 63 -7.75 1.03 -15.42
CA ARG A 63 -9.03 0.35 -15.76
C ARG A 63 -9.87 0.13 -14.50
N GLU A 64 -9.24 -0.21 -13.37
CA GLU A 64 -9.88 -0.34 -12.06
C GLU A 64 -10.17 1.03 -11.39
N ARG A 65 -10.11 2.12 -12.15
CA ARG A 65 -10.41 3.50 -11.71
C ARG A 65 -9.53 4.01 -10.56
N ILE A 66 -8.37 3.42 -10.34
CA ILE A 66 -7.39 3.96 -9.41
C ILE A 66 -6.85 5.29 -9.94
N GLY A 67 -6.84 6.32 -9.10
CA GLY A 67 -6.39 7.65 -9.49
C GLY A 67 -4.94 7.65 -10.00
N ARG A 68 -4.66 8.42 -11.09
CA ARG A 68 -3.36 8.48 -11.75
C ARG A 68 -2.17 8.59 -10.79
N LYS A 69 -2.26 9.49 -9.80
CA LYS A 69 -1.17 9.70 -8.83
C LYS A 69 -0.83 8.43 -8.03
N HIS A 70 -1.84 7.64 -7.69
CA HIS A 70 -1.66 6.41 -6.92
C HIS A 70 -1.18 5.27 -7.83
N ALA A 71 -1.75 5.13 -9.02
CA ALA A 71 -1.32 4.14 -10.01
C ALA A 71 0.16 4.31 -10.37
N VAL A 72 0.65 5.55 -10.57
CA VAL A 72 2.07 5.85 -10.78
C VAL A 72 2.94 5.37 -9.61
N LYS A 73 2.51 5.61 -8.36
CA LYS A 73 3.30 5.17 -7.19
C LYS A 73 3.36 3.65 -7.09
N ILE A 74 2.24 2.98 -7.35
CA ILE A 74 2.16 1.51 -7.29
C ILE A 74 3.02 0.90 -8.40
N GLN A 75 2.96 1.43 -9.63
CA GLN A 75 3.82 0.99 -10.74
C GLN A 75 5.30 1.20 -10.42
N ASN A 76 5.67 2.36 -9.87
CA ASN A 76 7.05 2.64 -9.49
C ASN A 76 7.51 1.74 -8.34
N LEU A 77 6.64 1.39 -7.40
CA LEU A 77 6.93 0.45 -6.33
C LEU A 77 7.21 -0.95 -6.89
N TYR A 78 6.34 -1.42 -7.79
CA TYR A 78 6.51 -2.68 -8.50
C TYR A 78 7.89 -2.77 -9.18
N ALA A 79 8.23 -1.75 -9.96
CA ALA A 79 9.51 -1.69 -10.66
C ALA A 79 10.72 -1.56 -9.70
N HIS A 80 10.63 -0.67 -8.70
CA HIS A 80 11.72 -0.42 -7.76
C HIS A 80 12.05 -1.64 -6.89
N CYS A 81 11.03 -2.34 -6.42
CA CYS A 81 11.18 -3.56 -5.64
C CYS A 81 11.45 -4.80 -6.51
N ARG A 82 11.53 -4.65 -7.83
CA ARG A 82 11.77 -5.76 -8.77
C ARG A 82 10.80 -6.91 -8.55
N MET A 83 9.49 -6.57 -8.44
CA MET A 83 8.45 -7.58 -8.31
C MET A 83 8.32 -8.35 -9.64
N GLU A 84 8.15 -9.65 -9.55
CA GLU A 84 8.09 -10.56 -10.72
C GLU A 84 6.65 -10.80 -11.16
N SER A 85 5.72 -10.67 -10.23
CA SER A 85 4.28 -10.81 -10.50
C SER A 85 3.48 -9.80 -9.69
N HIS A 86 2.24 -9.58 -10.09
CA HIS A 86 1.27 -8.81 -9.30
C HIS A 86 -0.10 -9.47 -9.31
N THR A 87 -0.91 -9.17 -8.31
CA THR A 87 -2.27 -9.70 -8.16
C THR A 87 -3.18 -8.58 -7.67
N LEU A 88 -4.30 -8.35 -8.36
CA LEU A 88 -5.37 -7.44 -7.93
C LEU A 88 -6.50 -8.26 -7.30
N VAL A 89 -7.00 -7.87 -6.13
CA VAL A 89 -8.00 -8.63 -5.37
C VAL A 89 -9.09 -7.70 -4.79
N PRO A 90 -10.37 -7.92 -5.06
CA PRO A 90 -10.89 -8.81 -6.08
C PRO A 90 -10.58 -8.27 -7.49
N GLY A 91 -10.29 -9.16 -8.41
CA GLY A 91 -9.97 -8.79 -9.79
C GLY A 91 -9.90 -10.03 -10.69
N LEU A 92 -10.12 -9.82 -11.96
CA LEU A 92 -9.96 -10.83 -12.99
C LEU A 92 -8.47 -11.01 -13.29
N GLY A 93 -7.91 -12.10 -12.80
CA GLY A 93 -6.57 -12.51 -13.17
C GLY A 93 -5.77 -13.07 -11.99
N SER A 94 -5.98 -14.36 -11.71
CA SER A 94 -4.96 -15.14 -11.02
C SER A 94 -3.79 -15.32 -11.99
N GLN A 95 -2.89 -14.33 -12.05
CA GLN A 95 -1.61 -14.57 -12.69
C GLN A 95 -0.89 -15.65 -11.90
N THR A 96 -0.33 -16.61 -12.59
CA THR A 96 0.51 -17.64 -11.98
C THR A 96 1.58 -16.92 -11.15
N ARG A 97 1.56 -17.11 -9.84
CA ARG A 97 2.50 -16.47 -8.92
C ARG A 97 3.90 -16.98 -9.23
N ALA A 98 4.75 -16.11 -9.69
CA ALA A 98 6.17 -16.37 -9.89
C ALA A 98 6.98 -15.45 -8.98
N GLY A 99 7.89 -16.01 -8.19
CA GLY A 99 8.83 -15.24 -7.37
C GLY A 99 8.19 -14.24 -6.42
N ARG A 100 8.74 -13.02 -6.38
CA ARG A 100 8.25 -11.91 -5.55
C ARG A 100 6.98 -11.32 -6.12
N ASN A 101 5.94 -11.28 -5.30
CA ASN A 101 4.62 -10.81 -5.74
C ASN A 101 4.21 -9.48 -5.07
N LEU A 102 3.59 -8.61 -5.86
CA LEU A 102 2.88 -7.43 -5.36
C LEU A 102 1.38 -7.71 -5.33
N CYS A 103 0.84 -7.96 -4.16
CA CYS A 103 -0.60 -8.13 -3.97
C CYS A 103 -1.29 -6.79 -3.68
N ILE A 104 -2.30 -6.43 -4.46
CA ILE A 104 -3.05 -5.18 -4.32
C ILE A 104 -4.48 -5.52 -3.94
N LEU A 105 -4.83 -5.22 -2.70
CA LEU A 105 -6.17 -5.39 -2.15
C LEU A 105 -7.00 -4.15 -2.44
N MET A 106 -8.02 -4.33 -3.25
CA MET A 106 -8.95 -3.28 -3.63
C MET A 106 -9.86 -2.89 -2.45
N PRO A 107 -10.52 -1.71 -2.49
CA PRO A 107 -11.29 -1.20 -1.36
C PRO A 107 -12.51 -2.05 -0.94
N ASP A 108 -12.93 -2.96 -1.77
CA ASP A 108 -14.06 -3.89 -1.61
C ASP A 108 -13.62 -5.32 -1.26
N ALA A 109 -12.33 -5.57 -1.09
CA ALA A 109 -11.83 -6.86 -0.62
C ALA A 109 -12.42 -7.22 0.75
N SER A 110 -12.93 -8.47 0.90
CA SER A 110 -13.48 -8.94 2.16
C SER A 110 -12.40 -9.13 3.23
N ALA A 111 -12.80 -9.15 4.49
CA ALA A 111 -11.88 -9.37 5.61
C ALA A 111 -11.19 -10.74 5.50
N GLU A 112 -11.94 -11.78 5.10
CA GLU A 112 -11.44 -13.14 4.91
C GLU A 112 -10.36 -13.17 3.82
N THR A 113 -10.65 -12.52 2.67
CA THR A 113 -9.69 -12.41 1.56
C THR A 113 -8.42 -11.67 1.98
N ILE A 114 -8.54 -10.58 2.76
CA ILE A 114 -7.38 -9.85 3.28
C ILE A 114 -6.51 -10.77 4.13
N VAL A 115 -7.11 -11.52 5.08
CA VAL A 115 -6.38 -12.45 5.95
C VAL A 115 -5.67 -13.54 5.15
N GLU A 116 -6.35 -14.12 4.16
CA GLU A 116 -5.78 -15.13 3.28
C GLU A 116 -4.54 -14.61 2.55
N LYS A 117 -4.64 -13.44 1.90
CA LYS A 117 -3.53 -12.85 1.14
C LYS A 117 -2.36 -12.41 2.03
N VAL A 118 -2.63 -11.98 3.25
CA VAL A 118 -1.59 -11.69 4.24
C VAL A 118 -0.85 -12.97 4.63
N ARG A 119 -1.56 -14.08 4.91
CA ARG A 119 -0.95 -15.37 5.23
C ARG A 119 -0.10 -15.92 4.08
N GLU A 120 -0.58 -15.77 2.84
CA GLU A 120 0.17 -16.18 1.64
C GLU A 120 1.47 -15.39 1.46
N SER A 121 1.50 -14.12 1.85
CA SER A 121 2.63 -13.21 1.67
C SER A 121 3.59 -13.20 2.86
N ALA A 122 3.12 -13.51 4.06
CA ALA A 122 3.92 -13.45 5.28
C ALA A 122 5.12 -14.42 5.21
N GLY A 123 6.29 -13.94 5.63
CA GLY A 123 7.54 -14.70 5.62
C GLY A 123 8.19 -14.87 4.24
N LYS A 124 7.62 -14.24 3.18
CA LYS A 124 8.16 -14.20 1.83
C LYS A 124 8.64 -12.78 1.50
N ASP A 125 9.42 -12.62 0.44
CA ASP A 125 9.84 -11.29 -0.03
C ASP A 125 8.74 -10.62 -0.88
N ASP A 126 7.51 -10.66 -0.36
CA ASP A 126 6.33 -10.10 -1.00
C ASP A 126 6.00 -8.70 -0.47
N CYS A 127 5.23 -7.97 -1.27
CA CYS A 127 4.65 -6.70 -0.90
C CYS A 127 3.13 -6.76 -1.02
N LEU A 128 2.41 -6.24 -0.03
CA LEU A 128 0.97 -6.14 -0.05
C LEU A 128 0.56 -4.68 0.09
N ILE A 129 -0.37 -4.23 -0.75
CA ILE A 129 -0.98 -2.91 -0.70
C ILE A 129 -2.45 -3.06 -0.36
N LEU A 130 -2.88 -2.44 0.73
CA LEU A 130 -4.29 -2.29 1.08
C LEU A 130 -4.74 -0.89 0.66
N LEU A 131 -5.61 -0.80 -0.34
CA LEU A 131 -6.21 0.46 -0.79
C LEU A 131 -7.36 0.88 0.12
N ALA A 132 -7.54 2.19 0.29
CA ALA A 132 -8.53 2.78 1.18
C ALA A 132 -8.55 2.14 2.60
N PRO A 133 -7.40 2.10 3.32
CA PRO A 133 -7.26 1.37 4.58
C PRO A 133 -8.24 1.81 5.66
N HIS A 134 -8.83 3.00 5.53
CA HIS A 134 -9.88 3.48 6.44
C HIS A 134 -11.16 2.63 6.39
N ARG A 135 -11.41 1.88 5.30
CA ARG A 135 -12.55 0.95 5.20
C ARG A 135 -12.30 -0.32 6.00
N ASN A 136 -11.03 -0.71 6.13
CA ASN A 136 -10.57 -1.91 6.82
C ASN A 136 -9.54 -1.55 7.91
N ALA A 137 -9.80 -0.46 8.69
CA ALA A 137 -8.83 0.09 9.64
C ALA A 137 -8.41 -0.93 10.71
N ARG A 138 -9.35 -1.75 11.20
CA ARG A 138 -9.07 -2.82 12.17
C ARG A 138 -8.12 -3.86 11.57
N MET A 139 -8.38 -4.29 10.33
CA MET A 139 -7.51 -5.23 9.62
C MET A 139 -6.12 -4.65 9.36
N ALA A 140 -6.05 -3.39 8.92
CA ALA A 140 -4.77 -2.71 8.71
C ALA A 140 -3.93 -2.67 9.99
N GLN A 141 -4.56 -2.47 11.15
CA GLN A 141 -3.88 -2.51 12.44
C GLN A 141 -3.48 -3.94 12.83
N GLN A 142 -4.36 -4.92 12.66
CA GLN A 142 -4.09 -6.33 12.97
C GLN A 142 -2.90 -6.88 12.17
N ILE A 143 -2.82 -6.58 10.87
CA ILE A 143 -1.69 -6.99 10.03
C ILE A 143 -0.38 -6.47 10.64
N ARG A 144 -0.32 -5.19 10.98
CA ARG A 144 0.85 -4.54 11.55
C ARG A 144 1.25 -5.12 12.92
N THR A 145 0.27 -5.55 13.72
CA THR A 145 0.52 -6.03 15.07
C THR A 145 0.94 -7.51 15.10
N HIS A 146 0.37 -8.33 14.19
CA HIS A 146 0.54 -9.79 14.25
C HIS A 146 1.55 -10.34 13.25
N TYR A 147 1.94 -9.56 12.24
CA TYR A 147 2.89 -10.02 11.22
C TYR A 147 4.14 -9.16 11.21
N PRO A 148 5.35 -9.75 11.33
CA PRO A 148 6.59 -8.99 11.22
C PRO A 148 6.72 -8.43 9.80
N CYS A 149 6.66 -7.10 9.68
CA CYS A 149 6.74 -6.41 8.40
C CYS A 149 7.23 -4.97 8.55
N VAL A 150 7.78 -4.43 7.49
CA VAL A 150 7.90 -2.98 7.35
C VAL A 150 6.59 -2.45 6.77
N SER A 151 5.94 -1.53 7.46
CA SER A 151 4.66 -0.98 7.02
C SER A 151 4.72 0.52 6.78
N VAL A 152 4.02 0.99 5.75
CA VAL A 152 3.98 2.39 5.33
C VAL A 152 2.55 2.88 5.20
N ASP A 153 2.17 3.85 6.03
CA ASP A 153 0.87 4.52 5.97
C ASP A 153 0.96 5.76 5.07
N ARG A 154 0.16 5.76 4.01
CA ARG A 154 0.02 6.88 3.07
C ARG A 154 -1.43 7.36 2.93
N ARG A 155 -2.23 7.27 3.97
CA ARG A 155 -3.65 7.66 4.04
C ARG A 155 -4.57 6.90 3.09
N VAL A 156 -4.25 6.89 1.78
CA VAL A 156 -5.07 6.26 0.73
C VAL A 156 -4.67 4.82 0.48
N MET A 157 -3.48 4.44 0.95
CA MET A 157 -2.96 3.07 0.86
C MET A 157 -2.08 2.76 2.07
N MET A 158 -2.16 1.54 2.56
CA MET A 158 -1.22 0.96 3.51
C MET A 158 -0.39 -0.07 2.76
N ILE A 159 0.93 0.00 2.89
CA ILE A 159 1.86 -0.89 2.20
C ILE A 159 2.59 -1.73 3.25
N TYR A 160 2.70 -3.04 3.02
CA TYR A 160 3.38 -3.98 3.89
C TYR A 160 4.44 -4.73 3.11
N PHE A 161 5.67 -4.70 3.60
CA PHE A 161 6.80 -5.47 3.06
C PHE A 161 7.09 -6.62 4.02
N PHE A 162 6.90 -7.85 3.57
CA PHE A 162 7.07 -9.06 4.39
C PHE A 162 8.46 -9.67 4.29
N ASN A 163 9.40 -8.99 3.66
CA ASN A 163 10.78 -9.45 3.54
C ASN A 163 11.38 -9.72 4.93
N PRO A 164 11.76 -10.99 5.25
CA PRO A 164 12.24 -11.37 6.57
C PRO A 164 13.61 -10.77 6.93
N LYS A 165 14.33 -10.21 5.95
CA LYS A 165 15.61 -9.53 6.18
C LYS A 165 15.44 -8.08 6.67
N LEU A 166 14.22 -7.54 6.61
CA LEU A 166 13.93 -6.20 7.08
C LEU A 166 13.48 -6.22 8.54
N GLN A 167 14.00 -5.31 9.36
CA GLN A 167 13.51 -5.13 10.72
C GLN A 167 12.08 -4.55 10.68
N PRO A 168 11.12 -5.16 11.39
CA PRO A 168 9.75 -4.66 11.47
C PRO A 168 9.72 -3.22 11.97
N GLN A 169 9.11 -2.35 11.19
CA GLN A 169 9.00 -0.92 11.52
C GLN A 169 7.79 -0.28 10.84
N HIS A 170 7.19 0.72 11.48
CA HIS A 170 6.06 1.45 10.93
C HIS A 170 6.44 2.88 10.56
N TYR A 171 6.13 3.26 9.33
CA TYR A 171 6.34 4.61 8.81
C TYR A 171 5.01 5.26 8.43
N ARG A 172 4.88 6.54 8.72
CA ARG A 172 3.81 7.39 8.23
C ARG A 172 4.41 8.47 7.35
N ILE A 173 3.99 8.53 6.08
CA ILE A 173 4.61 9.37 5.05
C ILE A 173 3.53 10.17 4.28
#